data_9ad21497db5fa0267c4a6690021e5a76
#
_entry.id   9ad21497db5fa0267c4a6690021e5a76
#
_cell.length_a   1.000
_cell.length_b   1.000
_cell.length_c   1.000
_cell.angle_alpha   90.00
_cell.angle_beta   90.00
_cell.angle_gamma   90.00
#
_symmetry.space_group_name_H-M   'P 1'
#
loop_
_entity.id
_entity.type
_entity.pdbx_description
1 polymer ?
#
loop_
_entity_poly.entity_id
_entity_poly.type
_entity_poly.pdbx_seq_one_letter_code
_entity_poly.pdbx_strand_id
1 'polypeptide(L)'
;MRLTSFTDYGLRMLMRMASEPERAYSSAELADEFGLSRNHLAKIMQRLSRGGLIETRRGGGGGAVLAKPASEIRLGAIVRLLEEGQPLVECFAADGGDCSIDGQCRLKARLRSAEAAFLADLDRSTLADIALKPARAA
;
A
#
# COMPACT_ATOMS: atom_id res chain seq x y z
N MET A 1 -7.87 13.19 8.81
CA MET A 1 -7.51 11.80 8.49
C MET A 1 -6.48 11.79 7.39
N ARG A 2 -5.50 10.93 7.48
CA ARG A 2 -4.46 10.80 6.47
C ARG A 2 -3.88 9.38 6.47
N LEU A 3 -3.45 8.94 5.31
CA LEU A 3 -2.67 7.72 5.19
C LEU A 3 -1.25 7.96 5.73
N THR A 4 -0.62 6.91 6.25
CA THR A 4 0.78 7.01 6.68
C THR A 4 1.68 7.25 5.47
N SER A 5 2.88 7.81 5.71
CA SER A 5 3.87 7.96 4.63
C SER A 5 4.30 6.61 4.07
N PHE A 6 4.29 5.56 4.87
CA PHE A 6 4.53 4.19 4.45
C PHE A 6 3.54 3.77 3.35
N THR A 7 2.26 4.01 3.57
CA THR A 7 1.20 3.70 2.60
C THR A 7 1.30 4.58 1.36
N ASP A 8 1.52 5.89 1.54
CA ASP A 8 1.65 6.82 0.42
C ASP A 8 2.78 6.39 -0.53
N TYR A 9 3.96 6.12 0.01
CA TYR A 9 5.08 5.67 -0.82
C TYR A 9 4.87 4.27 -1.39
N GLY A 10 4.24 3.37 -0.65
CA GLY A 10 3.88 2.04 -1.17
C GLY A 10 2.96 2.13 -2.39
N LEU A 11 1.98 3.02 -2.35
CA LEU A 11 1.10 3.28 -3.50
C LEU A 11 1.87 3.85 -4.69
N ARG A 12 2.75 4.82 -4.46
CA ARG A 12 3.59 5.41 -5.52
C ARG A 12 4.47 4.37 -6.20
N MET A 13 5.09 3.49 -5.41
CA MET A 13 5.91 2.39 -5.93
C MET A 13 5.10 1.47 -6.82
N LEU A 14 3.92 1.06 -6.36
CA LEU A 14 3.05 0.17 -7.15
C LEU A 14 2.56 0.85 -8.43
N MET A 15 2.24 2.14 -8.40
CA MET A 15 1.89 2.92 -9.59
C MET A 15 3.02 2.94 -10.61
N ARG A 16 4.27 3.07 -10.16
CA ARG A 16 5.44 3.01 -11.04
C ARG A 16 5.62 1.61 -11.61
N MET A 17 5.53 0.59 -10.78
CA MET A 17 5.66 -0.81 -11.23
C MET A 17 4.55 -1.18 -12.23
N ALA A 18 3.35 -0.66 -12.05
CA ALA A 18 2.24 -0.89 -12.96
C ALA A 18 2.40 -0.17 -14.30
N SER A 19 3.28 0.83 -14.40
CA SER A 19 3.55 1.53 -15.66
C SER A 19 4.22 0.66 -16.71
N GLU A 20 5.02 -0.31 -16.27
CA GLU A 20 5.69 -1.30 -17.11
C GLU A 20 5.68 -2.65 -16.39
N PRO A 21 4.55 -3.41 -16.44
CA PRO A 21 4.37 -4.59 -15.59
C PRO A 21 5.38 -5.72 -15.81
N GLU A 22 5.97 -5.79 -17.00
CA GLU A 22 6.96 -6.82 -17.34
C GLU A 22 8.39 -6.46 -16.87
N ARG A 23 8.59 -5.20 -16.49
CA ARG A 23 9.90 -4.72 -16.06
C ARG A 23 10.12 -5.02 -14.58
N ALA A 24 11.34 -5.53 -14.25
CA ALA A 24 11.79 -5.63 -12.87
C ALA A 24 12.38 -4.28 -12.43
N TYR A 25 11.99 -3.83 -11.24
CA TYR A 25 12.47 -2.57 -10.65
C TYR A 25 13.41 -2.86 -9.50
N SER A 26 14.63 -2.30 -9.53
CA SER A 26 15.54 -2.43 -8.41
C SER A 26 15.12 -1.55 -7.24
N SER A 27 15.46 -1.96 -6.03
CA SER A 27 15.22 -1.13 -4.84
C SER A 27 15.98 0.19 -4.91
N ALA A 28 17.18 0.20 -5.52
CA ALA A 28 17.97 1.41 -5.67
C ALA A 28 17.28 2.44 -6.57
N GLU A 29 16.77 2.03 -7.74
CA GLU A 29 16.11 2.97 -8.65
C GLU A 29 14.81 3.52 -8.07
N LEU A 30 14.04 2.70 -7.36
CA LEU A 30 12.82 3.16 -6.70
C LEU A 30 13.13 4.12 -5.53
N ALA A 31 14.17 3.82 -4.75
CA ALA A 31 14.61 4.71 -3.68
C ALA A 31 15.05 6.07 -4.23
N ASP A 32 15.79 6.08 -5.33
CA ASP A 32 16.24 7.31 -5.99
C ASP A 32 15.05 8.11 -6.55
N GLU A 33 14.12 7.45 -7.23
CA GLU A 33 12.96 8.11 -7.81
C GLU A 33 12.12 8.83 -6.75
N PHE A 34 11.89 8.19 -5.61
CA PHE A 34 11.01 8.72 -4.56
C PHE A 34 11.74 9.44 -3.42
N GLY A 35 13.06 9.54 -3.50
CA GLY A 35 13.84 10.22 -2.47
C GLY A 35 13.80 9.53 -1.11
N LEU A 36 13.71 8.20 -1.09
CA LEU A 36 13.65 7.40 0.13
C LEU A 36 14.99 6.78 0.48
N SER A 37 15.21 6.57 1.78
CA SER A 37 16.31 5.71 2.21
C SER A 37 16.05 4.27 1.74
N ARG A 38 17.12 3.54 1.45
CA ARG A 38 17.02 2.13 1.06
C ARG A 38 16.37 1.28 2.14
N ASN A 39 16.61 1.61 3.41
CA ASN A 39 16.01 0.90 4.53
C ASN A 39 14.49 1.11 4.60
N HIS A 40 14.02 2.34 4.40
CA HIS A 40 12.58 2.62 4.37
C HIS A 40 11.90 1.90 3.20
N LEU A 41 12.50 2.00 2.01
CA LEU A 41 12.01 1.30 0.83
C LEU A 41 11.96 -0.22 1.03
N ALA A 42 13.03 -0.80 1.60
CA ALA A 42 13.10 -2.24 1.84
C ALA A 42 11.95 -2.74 2.73
N LYS A 43 11.59 -1.96 3.75
CA LYS A 43 10.46 -2.30 4.63
C LYS A 43 9.12 -2.28 3.88
N ILE A 44 8.92 -1.30 3.01
CA ILE A 44 7.71 -1.22 2.18
C ILE A 44 7.66 -2.42 1.24
N MET A 45 8.75 -2.71 0.54
CA MET A 45 8.82 -3.85 -0.38
C MET A 45 8.57 -5.17 0.33
N GLN A 46 9.11 -5.34 1.54
CA GLN A 46 8.88 -6.53 2.34
C GLN A 46 7.39 -6.71 2.67
N ARG A 47 6.70 -5.63 3.06
CA ARG A 47 5.28 -5.67 3.34
C ARG A 47 4.47 -6.02 2.08
N LEU A 48 4.79 -5.41 0.95
CA LEU A 48 4.13 -5.68 -0.32
C LEU A 48 4.35 -7.12 -0.79
N SER A 49 5.56 -7.64 -0.63
CA SER A 49 5.92 -9.01 -0.97
C SER A 49 5.17 -10.02 -0.10
N ARG A 50 5.15 -9.82 1.21
CA ARG A 50 4.41 -10.67 2.15
C ARG A 50 2.91 -10.67 1.89
N GLY A 51 2.38 -9.53 1.42
CA GLY A 51 0.98 -9.40 1.04
C GLY A 51 0.64 -9.97 -0.34
N GLY A 52 1.63 -10.52 -1.05
CA GLY A 52 1.41 -11.14 -2.36
C GLY A 52 1.20 -10.15 -3.50
N LEU A 53 1.57 -8.88 -3.34
CA LEU A 53 1.40 -7.87 -4.38
C LEU A 53 2.60 -7.74 -5.31
N ILE A 54 3.79 -8.04 -4.80
CA ILE A 54 5.03 -8.04 -5.58
C ILE A 54 5.82 -9.32 -5.33
N GLU A 55 6.69 -9.65 -6.25
CA GLU A 55 7.67 -10.72 -6.15
C GLU A 55 9.05 -10.17 -6.42
N THR A 56 10.05 -10.71 -5.72
CA THR A 56 11.45 -10.36 -5.98
C THR A 56 12.08 -11.40 -6.90
N ARG A 57 12.88 -10.93 -7.85
CA ARG A 57 13.69 -11.77 -8.75
C ARG A 57 15.15 -11.56 -8.47
N ARG A 58 15.94 -12.64 -8.40
CA ARG A 58 17.37 -12.63 -8.17
C ARG A 58 18.15 -12.60 -9.48
N GLY A 59 19.40 -12.10 -9.42
CA GLY A 59 20.36 -12.10 -10.52
C GLY A 59 20.45 -10.79 -11.27
N GLY A 60 21.27 -10.77 -12.33
CA GLY A 60 21.40 -9.61 -13.22
C GLY A 60 20.08 -9.30 -13.90
N GLY A 61 19.64 -8.04 -13.83
CA GLY A 61 18.30 -7.64 -14.26
C GLY A 61 17.21 -8.02 -13.27
N GLY A 62 17.57 -8.48 -12.05
CA GLY A 62 16.65 -8.77 -10.97
C GLY A 62 16.07 -7.50 -10.35
N GLY A 63 15.11 -7.71 -9.48
CA GLY A 63 14.38 -6.65 -8.77
C GLY A 63 12.99 -7.11 -8.40
N ALA A 64 12.08 -6.17 -8.24
CA ALA A 64 10.69 -6.45 -7.92
C ALA A 64 9.80 -6.33 -9.16
N VAL A 65 8.85 -7.24 -9.28
CA VAL A 65 7.78 -7.21 -10.30
C VAL A 65 6.43 -7.36 -9.60
N LEU A 66 5.34 -6.94 -10.24
CA LEU A 66 4.00 -7.23 -9.74
C LEU A 66 3.77 -8.75 -9.74
N ALA A 67 3.22 -9.27 -8.63
CA ALA A 67 2.94 -10.70 -8.49
C ALA A 67 1.70 -11.14 -9.26
N LYS A 68 0.85 -10.19 -9.64
CA LYS A 68 -0.38 -10.42 -10.41
C LYS A 68 -0.70 -9.18 -11.25
N PRO A 69 -1.59 -9.31 -12.25
CA PRO A 69 -1.96 -8.17 -13.09
C PRO A 69 -2.48 -6.99 -12.27
N ALA A 70 -2.08 -5.77 -12.63
CA ALA A 70 -2.53 -4.56 -11.95
C ALA A 70 -4.06 -4.43 -11.93
N SER A 71 -4.74 -4.94 -12.95
CA SER A 71 -6.21 -4.96 -13.02
C SER A 71 -6.88 -5.88 -11.99
N GLU A 72 -6.12 -6.75 -11.35
CA GLU A 72 -6.61 -7.65 -10.29
C GLU A 72 -6.26 -7.16 -8.88
N ILE A 73 -5.56 -6.02 -8.76
CA ILE A 73 -5.16 -5.45 -7.48
C ILE A 73 -6.06 -4.28 -7.16
N ARG A 74 -6.94 -4.43 -6.18
CA ARG A 74 -7.86 -3.38 -5.74
C ARG A 74 -7.14 -2.38 -4.83
N LEU A 75 -7.44 -1.08 -4.97
CA LEU A 75 -6.77 -0.05 -4.18
C LEU A 75 -7.07 -0.18 -2.69
N GLY A 76 -8.27 -0.56 -2.32
CA GLY A 76 -8.62 -0.79 -0.91
C GLY A 76 -7.81 -1.92 -0.30
N ALA A 77 -7.51 -2.98 -1.07
CA ALA A 77 -6.66 -4.08 -0.60
C ALA A 77 -5.22 -3.62 -0.32
N ILE A 78 -4.68 -2.75 -1.17
CA ILE A 78 -3.35 -2.16 -0.97
C ILE A 78 -3.33 -1.36 0.34
N VAL A 79 -4.32 -0.49 0.54
CA VAL A 79 -4.39 0.36 1.73
C VAL A 79 -4.55 -0.46 3.00
N ARG A 80 -5.40 -1.49 2.99
CA ARG A 80 -5.55 -2.40 4.15
C ARG A 80 -4.22 -3.06 4.52
N LEU A 81 -3.48 -3.51 3.53
CA LEU A 81 -2.18 -4.16 3.75
C LEU A 81 -1.16 -3.18 4.34
N LEU A 82 -1.05 -1.98 3.76
CA LEU A 82 -0.01 -1.02 4.14
C LEU A 82 -0.33 -0.27 5.44
N GLU A 83 -1.61 -0.12 5.77
CA GLU A 83 -2.06 0.49 7.03
C GLU A 83 -2.25 -0.52 8.16
N GLU A 84 -1.93 -1.79 7.95
CA GLU A 84 -2.01 -2.82 8.98
C GLU A 84 -1.23 -2.41 10.23
N GLY A 85 -1.88 -2.48 11.40
CA GLY A 85 -1.29 -2.05 12.65
C GLY A 85 -1.38 -0.53 12.90
N GLN A 86 -2.07 0.21 12.04
CA GLN A 86 -2.29 1.65 12.19
C GLN A 86 -3.79 1.93 12.37
N PRO A 87 -4.35 1.72 13.57
CA PRO A 87 -5.78 1.91 13.78
C PRO A 87 -6.17 3.38 13.64
N LEU A 88 -7.38 3.62 13.13
CA LEU A 88 -7.93 4.97 12.98
C LEU A 88 -8.10 5.67 14.32
N VAL A 89 -8.53 4.91 15.33
CA VAL A 89 -8.68 5.36 16.72
C VAL A 89 -8.24 4.23 17.67
N GLU A 90 -7.92 4.58 18.90
CA GLU A 90 -7.38 3.66 19.90
C GLU A 90 -8.19 2.35 20.02
N CYS A 91 -9.51 2.44 20.08
CA CYS A 91 -10.36 1.27 20.27
C CYS A 91 -10.43 0.33 19.05
N PHE A 92 -9.83 0.70 17.93
CA PHE A 92 -9.69 -0.18 16.75
C PHE A 92 -8.39 -0.97 16.76
N ALA A 93 -7.50 -0.72 17.72
CA ALA A 93 -6.30 -1.51 17.89
C ALA A 93 -6.62 -2.98 18.21
N ALA A 94 -5.69 -3.89 17.91
CA ALA A 94 -5.88 -5.32 18.09
C ALA A 94 -6.19 -5.72 19.55
N ASP A 95 -5.64 -4.97 20.52
CA ASP A 95 -5.90 -5.16 21.96
C ASP A 95 -7.20 -4.46 22.45
N GLY A 96 -7.90 -3.75 21.56
CA GLY A 96 -9.12 -3.02 21.89
C GLY A 96 -8.90 -1.68 22.57
N GLY A 97 -7.66 -1.33 22.89
CA GLY A 97 -7.33 -0.09 23.61
C GLY A 97 -7.85 -0.06 25.05
N ASP A 98 -7.71 1.09 25.69
CA ASP A 98 -8.15 1.32 27.07
C ASP A 98 -9.00 2.59 27.16
N CYS A 99 -10.09 2.61 26.40
CA CYS A 99 -10.98 3.76 26.32
C CYS A 99 -12.04 3.73 27.43
N SER A 100 -12.09 4.78 28.25
CA SER A 100 -12.98 4.86 29.41
C SER A 100 -14.47 4.88 29.06
N ILE A 101 -14.83 5.19 27.81
CA ILE A 101 -16.22 5.24 27.34
C ILE A 101 -16.58 4.06 26.42
N ASP A 102 -15.72 3.08 26.31
CA ASP A 102 -16.01 1.89 25.50
C ASP A 102 -17.29 1.19 26.06
N GLY A 103 -18.09 0.68 25.14
CA GLY A 103 -19.42 0.11 25.49
C GLY A 103 -20.56 1.11 25.50
N GLN A 104 -20.29 2.41 25.64
CA GLN A 104 -21.30 3.48 25.58
C GLN A 104 -21.12 4.39 24.35
N CYS A 105 -20.02 4.22 23.64
CA CYS A 105 -19.59 5.13 22.58
C CYS A 105 -20.31 4.84 21.27
N ARG A 106 -21.16 5.77 20.84
CA ARG A 106 -21.84 5.70 19.53
C ARG A 106 -20.92 6.13 18.38
N LEU A 107 -19.86 6.88 18.67
CA LEU A 107 -18.88 7.31 17.67
C LEU A 107 -18.11 6.13 17.07
N LYS A 108 -17.84 5.11 17.87
CA LYS A 108 -17.11 3.90 17.43
C LYS A 108 -17.75 3.26 16.20
N ALA A 109 -19.07 3.04 16.23
CA ALA A 109 -19.81 2.47 15.11
C ALA A 109 -19.80 3.40 13.88
N ARG A 110 -19.89 4.71 14.09
CA ARG A 110 -19.84 5.69 13.01
C ARG A 110 -18.49 5.72 12.34
N LEU A 111 -17.39 5.67 13.09
CA LEU A 111 -16.04 5.64 12.54
C LEU A 111 -15.76 4.34 11.81
N ARG A 112 -16.25 3.20 12.33
CA ARG A 112 -16.12 1.92 11.59
C ARG A 112 -16.84 1.96 10.26
N SER A 113 -18.04 2.52 10.24
CA SER A 113 -18.82 2.68 9.01
C SER A 113 -18.10 3.59 8.00
N ALA A 114 -17.54 4.71 8.47
CA ALA A 114 -16.80 5.63 7.63
C ALA A 114 -15.52 5.00 7.06
N GLU A 115 -14.77 4.28 7.89
CA GLU A 115 -13.55 3.57 7.43
C GLU A 115 -13.90 2.51 6.39
N ALA A 116 -14.95 1.73 6.65
CA ALA A 116 -15.42 0.73 5.69
C ALA A 116 -15.86 1.36 4.37
N ALA A 117 -16.55 2.51 4.41
CA ALA A 117 -16.96 3.24 3.21
C ALA A 117 -15.76 3.79 2.43
N PHE A 118 -14.75 4.30 3.12
CA PHE A 118 -13.50 4.77 2.51
C PHE A 118 -12.81 3.63 1.75
N LEU A 119 -12.65 2.49 2.39
CA LEU A 119 -12.00 1.33 1.76
C LEU A 119 -12.84 0.74 0.63
N ALA A 120 -14.15 0.68 0.80
CA ALA A 120 -15.07 0.20 -0.23
C ALA A 120 -15.06 1.10 -1.48
N ASP A 121 -14.94 2.42 -1.30
CA ASP A 121 -14.82 3.34 -2.43
C ASP A 121 -13.51 3.10 -3.19
N LEU A 122 -12.39 2.93 -2.49
CA LEU A 122 -11.11 2.60 -3.10
C LEU A 122 -11.16 1.26 -3.83
N ASP A 123 -11.91 0.29 -3.33
CA ASP A 123 -12.07 -1.02 -3.98
C ASP A 123 -12.82 -0.97 -5.32
N ARG A 124 -13.42 0.16 -5.66
CA ARG A 124 -14.04 0.37 -6.98
C ARG A 124 -13.00 0.59 -8.08
N SER A 125 -11.76 0.86 -7.71
CA SER A 125 -10.65 1.07 -8.63
C SER A 125 -9.56 0.05 -8.40
N THR A 126 -8.80 -0.21 -9.46
CA THR A 126 -7.65 -1.11 -9.45
C THR A 126 -6.35 -0.33 -9.60
N LEU A 127 -5.24 -0.99 -9.36
CA LEU A 127 -3.92 -0.43 -9.62
C LEU A 127 -3.75 -0.05 -11.09
N ALA A 128 -4.37 -0.79 -12.02
CA ALA A 128 -4.34 -0.48 -13.44
C ALA A 128 -4.96 0.90 -13.74
N ASP A 129 -6.00 1.28 -12.99
CA ASP A 129 -6.69 2.56 -13.19
C ASP A 129 -5.82 3.76 -12.83
N ILE A 130 -4.81 3.57 -11.98
CA ILE A 130 -3.93 4.65 -11.50
C ILE A 130 -2.47 4.46 -11.91
N ALA A 131 -2.18 3.50 -12.79
CA ALA A 131 -0.82 3.25 -13.26
C ALA A 131 -0.22 4.52 -13.88
N LEU A 132 1.03 4.80 -13.56
CA LEU A 132 1.76 5.90 -14.20
C LEU A 132 2.00 5.55 -15.68
N LYS A 133 2.24 6.57 -16.48
CA LYS A 133 2.70 6.35 -17.85
C LYS A 133 4.14 5.83 -17.82
N PRO A 134 4.53 4.95 -18.76
CA PRO A 134 5.92 4.52 -18.86
C PRO A 134 6.86 5.72 -18.93
N ALA A 135 8.00 5.60 -18.26
CA ALA A 135 9.04 6.62 -18.37
C ALA A 135 9.47 6.70 -19.83
N ARG A 136 9.52 7.92 -20.37
CA ARG A 136 10.02 8.12 -21.74
C ARG A 136 11.49 7.72 -21.76
N ALA A 137 11.87 6.90 -22.74
CA ALA A 137 13.29 6.65 -23.01
C ALA A 137 13.98 8.00 -23.29
N ALA A 138 15.09 8.25 -22.59
CA ALA A 138 15.91 9.44 -22.82
C ALA A 138 16.52 9.41 -24.22
#